data_6729b976f92b0e53fee10c8cc2444d69
#
_entry.id   6729b976f92b0e53fee10c8cc2444d69
#
_cell.length_a   1.000
_cell.length_b   1.000
_cell.length_c   1.000
_cell.angle_alpha   90.00
_cell.angle_beta   90.00
_cell.angle_gamma   90.00
#
_symmetry.space_group_name_H-M   'P 1'
#
loop_
_entity.id
_entity.type
_entity.pdbx_description
1 polymer ?
#
loop_
_entity_poly.entity_id
_entity_poly.type
_entity_poly.pdbx_seq_one_letter_code
_entity_poly.pdbx_strand_id
1 'polypeptide(L)'
;MAQDPVFITRAIEAAPFPPAPNVVISYPHREDWWNRYPAVRKSYSGNRSYDEFEWPYQDSKRIYQDRVLKRLRHLQHSATGRAVLAELRARPSYSVCIFPWDFLPSIDRDDPGDLGVTETLRIPQTRRERARGIKPRGTKYLERGVSYASQYKPGAVDVFYSDYRCKESEADGVLLHELVHAMRMISGVFRYSLMGGGYGNNEEFYANMIEMIYQSERRLHVFDYVGHPIDQASVLRLPKARELITDLCRRQMSLCNALAQVKADFNPIRSVAEKLFRIDL
;
A
#
# COMPACT_ATOMS: atom_id res chain seq x y z
N MET A 1 17.63 14.82 -23.82
CA MET A 1 18.19 14.94 -22.46
C MET A 1 17.12 14.43 -21.53
N ALA A 2 17.28 13.19 -21.05
CA ALA A 2 16.40 12.62 -20.04
C ALA A 2 16.50 13.52 -18.80
N GLN A 3 15.38 14.04 -18.32
CA GLN A 3 15.35 14.69 -17.03
C GLN A 3 15.53 13.62 -15.98
N ASP A 4 16.58 13.73 -15.17
CA ASP A 4 16.76 12.87 -14.01
C ASP A 4 15.45 12.83 -13.21
N PRO A 5 15.05 11.65 -12.73
CA PRO A 5 13.88 11.53 -11.89
C PRO A 5 14.00 12.51 -10.72
N VAL A 6 12.97 13.34 -10.53
CA VAL A 6 12.95 14.30 -9.42
C VAL A 6 12.80 13.48 -8.14
N PHE A 7 13.93 13.14 -7.57
CA PHE A 7 13.99 12.45 -6.29
C PHE A 7 13.61 13.43 -5.17
N ILE A 8 12.84 12.98 -4.19
CA ILE A 8 12.63 13.70 -2.95
C ILE A 8 13.95 13.67 -2.20
N THR A 9 14.80 14.67 -2.40
CA THR A 9 16.19 14.66 -1.94
C THR A 9 16.40 15.23 -0.54
N ARG A 10 15.37 15.79 0.10
CA ARG A 10 15.57 16.56 1.35
C ARG A 10 14.61 16.16 2.47
N ALA A 11 15.10 16.44 3.67
CA ALA A 11 14.44 16.17 4.92
C ALA A 11 12.98 16.59 4.90
N ILE A 12 12.21 15.65 5.12
CA ILE A 12 10.79 15.60 5.05
C ILE A 12 10.29 15.97 6.43
N GLU A 13 9.33 16.83 6.50
CA GLU A 13 8.58 16.99 7.72
C GLU A 13 7.77 15.71 7.96
N ALA A 14 8.15 15.01 9.00
CA ALA A 14 7.65 13.69 9.32
C ALA A 14 6.85 13.73 10.62
N ALA A 15 5.62 13.24 10.58
CA ALA A 15 4.80 13.05 11.77
C ALA A 15 4.73 11.54 12.08
N PRO A 16 5.36 11.07 13.17
CA PRO A 16 5.28 9.66 13.55
C PRO A 16 3.86 9.31 14.02
N PHE A 17 3.43 8.09 13.72
CA PHE A 17 2.19 7.56 14.23
C PHE A 17 2.44 6.92 15.61
N PRO A 18 1.95 7.49 16.75
CA PRO A 18 2.36 7.05 18.08
C PRO A 18 2.17 5.55 18.37
N PRO A 19 1.11 4.88 17.90
CA PRO A 19 0.94 3.43 18.10
C PRO A 19 1.98 2.56 17.38
N ALA A 20 2.60 3.09 16.31
CA ALA A 20 3.72 2.48 15.59
C ALA A 20 4.69 3.60 15.17
N PRO A 21 5.60 4.04 16.07
CA PRO A 21 6.40 5.26 15.86
C PRO A 21 7.34 5.22 14.65
N ASN A 22 7.63 4.04 14.15
CA ASN A 22 8.41 3.85 12.93
C ASN A 22 7.57 3.94 11.65
N VAL A 23 6.25 4.07 11.76
CA VAL A 23 5.36 4.46 10.67
C VAL A 23 5.23 5.98 10.70
N VAL A 24 5.67 6.63 9.65
CA VAL A 24 5.85 8.07 9.58
C VAL A 24 5.05 8.63 8.41
N ILE A 25 4.18 9.60 8.69
CA ILE A 25 3.46 10.33 7.66
C ILE A 25 4.41 11.42 7.13
N SER A 26 4.88 11.24 5.92
CA SER A 26 5.89 12.07 5.29
C SER A 26 5.26 12.99 4.24
N TYR A 27 5.82 14.18 4.08
CA TYR A 27 5.40 15.12 3.06
C TYR A 27 6.63 15.70 2.36
N PRO A 28 6.62 15.88 1.03
CA PRO A 28 7.79 16.37 0.31
C PRO A 28 8.17 17.77 0.78
N HIS A 29 9.45 18.11 0.63
CA HIS A 29 9.93 19.46 0.90
C HIS A 29 9.21 20.48 0.01
N ARG A 30 9.09 21.71 0.49
CA ARG A 30 8.38 22.79 -0.19
C ARG A 30 8.84 23.02 -1.64
N GLU A 31 10.13 22.95 -1.90
CA GLU A 31 10.67 23.13 -3.27
C GLU A 31 10.22 22.00 -4.21
N ASP A 32 10.22 20.76 -3.75
CA ASP A 32 9.76 19.61 -4.53
C ASP A 32 8.25 19.71 -4.81
N TRP A 33 7.49 20.20 -3.83
CA TRP A 33 6.06 20.45 -3.99
C TRP A 33 5.79 21.53 -5.06
N TRP A 34 6.50 22.66 -5.03
CA TRP A 34 6.38 23.71 -6.02
C TRP A 34 6.82 23.26 -7.42
N ASN A 35 7.83 22.44 -7.52
CA ASN A 35 8.27 21.87 -8.80
C ASN A 35 7.23 20.92 -9.39
N ARG A 36 6.49 20.19 -8.54
CA ARG A 36 5.41 19.29 -8.98
C ARG A 36 4.17 20.05 -9.45
N TYR A 37 3.91 21.22 -8.90
CA TYR A 37 2.72 22.02 -9.23
C TYR A 37 3.07 23.40 -9.85
N PRO A 38 3.70 23.42 -11.04
CA PRO A 38 4.15 24.66 -11.66
C PRO A 38 3.00 25.61 -12.03
N ALA A 39 1.81 25.11 -12.32
CA ALA A 39 0.63 25.92 -12.61
C ALA A 39 0.17 26.69 -11.35
N VAL A 40 0.21 26.04 -10.18
CA VAL A 40 -0.07 26.69 -8.90
C VAL A 40 0.97 27.77 -8.63
N ARG A 41 2.25 27.44 -8.82
CA ARG A 41 3.35 28.42 -8.68
C ARG A 41 3.14 29.64 -9.57
N LYS A 42 2.75 29.46 -10.84
CA LYS A 42 2.47 30.58 -11.76
C LYS A 42 1.31 31.46 -11.32
N SER A 43 0.23 30.86 -10.79
CA SER A 43 -0.93 31.64 -10.34
C SER A 43 -0.63 32.51 -9.11
N TYR A 44 0.41 32.17 -8.34
CA TYR A 44 0.85 32.90 -7.16
C TYR A 44 2.05 33.84 -7.42
N SER A 45 2.73 33.73 -8.57
CA SER A 45 3.96 34.49 -8.87
C SER A 45 3.75 35.97 -9.23
N GLY A 46 2.53 36.46 -9.22
CA GLY A 46 2.23 37.89 -9.47
C GLY A 46 2.21 38.72 -8.19
N ASN A 47 3.23 39.56 -7.97
CA ASN A 47 3.29 40.65 -6.97
C ASN A 47 2.88 40.38 -5.51
N ARG A 48 2.96 39.13 -5.03
CA ARG A 48 2.62 38.79 -3.66
C ARG A 48 3.85 38.46 -2.83
N SER A 49 3.77 38.73 -1.51
CA SER A 49 4.85 38.42 -0.58
C SER A 49 5.15 36.94 -0.45
N TYR A 50 6.36 36.59 -0.07
CA TYR A 50 6.82 35.20 0.07
C TYR A 50 5.95 34.39 1.05
N ASP A 51 5.36 35.04 2.05
CA ASP A 51 4.48 34.39 3.06
C ASP A 51 3.15 33.91 2.48
N GLU A 52 2.64 34.58 1.42
CA GLU A 52 1.42 34.14 0.74
C GLU A 52 1.60 32.85 -0.09
N PHE A 53 2.87 32.50 -0.43
CA PHE A 53 3.20 31.26 -1.14
C PHE A 53 3.28 30.04 -0.20
N GLU A 54 3.53 30.27 1.07
CA GLU A 54 3.64 29.19 2.06
C GLU A 54 2.29 28.52 2.33
N TRP A 55 1.21 29.29 2.30
CA TRP A 55 -0.11 28.83 2.68
C TRP A 55 -0.64 27.63 1.87
N PRO A 56 -0.58 27.57 0.52
CA PRO A 56 -1.06 26.41 -0.24
C PRO A 56 -0.27 25.14 0.05
N TYR A 57 1.03 25.26 0.29
CA TYR A 57 1.88 24.16 0.66
C TYR A 57 1.52 23.62 2.05
N GLN A 58 1.44 24.49 3.04
CA GLN A 58 1.13 24.10 4.43
C GLN A 58 -0.27 23.52 4.54
N ASP A 59 -1.25 24.08 3.83
CA ASP A 59 -2.61 23.57 3.84
C ASP A 59 -2.72 22.19 3.18
N SER A 60 -2.09 22.00 2.02
CA SER A 60 -2.01 20.70 1.34
C SER A 60 -1.34 19.65 2.21
N LYS A 61 -0.24 20.00 2.87
CA LYS A 61 0.46 19.13 3.81
C LYS A 61 -0.43 18.73 4.98
N ARG A 62 -1.03 19.70 5.65
CA ARG A 62 -1.94 19.47 6.79
C ARG A 62 -3.11 18.56 6.39
N ILE A 63 -3.77 18.86 5.28
CA ILE A 63 -4.90 18.04 4.78
C ILE A 63 -4.45 16.61 4.53
N TYR A 64 -3.31 16.41 3.88
CA TYR A 64 -2.78 15.07 3.63
C TYR A 64 -2.47 14.32 4.92
N GLN A 65 -1.74 14.96 5.84
CA GLN A 65 -1.37 14.35 7.12
C GLN A 65 -2.60 13.99 7.95
N ASP A 66 -3.60 14.84 8.02
CA ASP A 66 -4.85 14.58 8.75
C ASP A 66 -5.62 13.39 8.15
N ARG A 67 -5.66 13.29 6.81
CA ARG A 67 -6.31 12.19 6.12
C ARG A 67 -5.61 10.86 6.37
N VAL A 68 -4.30 10.81 6.18
CA VAL A 68 -3.52 9.57 6.44
C VAL A 68 -3.61 9.17 7.91
N LEU A 69 -3.52 10.14 8.83
CA LEU A 69 -3.68 9.88 10.26
C LEU A 69 -5.06 9.30 10.60
N LYS A 70 -6.12 9.81 9.97
CA LYS A 70 -7.48 9.25 10.09
C LYS A 70 -7.50 7.78 9.66
N ARG A 71 -6.88 7.43 8.51
CA ARG A 71 -6.82 6.04 8.03
C ARG A 71 -6.04 5.13 8.98
N LEU A 72 -4.88 5.57 9.43
CA LEU A 72 -4.08 4.81 10.41
C LEU A 72 -4.84 4.57 11.72
N ARG A 73 -5.62 5.54 12.20
CA ARG A 73 -6.51 5.37 13.35
C ARG A 73 -7.61 4.34 13.08
N HIS A 74 -8.22 4.34 11.90
CA HIS A 74 -9.20 3.31 11.54
C HIS A 74 -8.57 1.92 11.54
N LEU A 75 -7.37 1.77 10.96
CA LEU A 75 -6.62 0.51 11.01
C LEU A 75 -6.32 0.10 12.46
N GLN A 76 -5.93 1.02 13.32
CA GLN A 76 -5.68 0.75 14.73
C GLN A 76 -6.92 0.22 15.48
N HIS A 77 -8.13 0.61 15.07
CA HIS A 77 -9.38 0.13 15.69
C HIS A 77 -9.82 -1.24 15.19
N SER A 78 -9.27 -1.76 14.08
CA SER A 78 -9.53 -3.11 13.59
C SER A 78 -8.54 -4.12 14.15
N ALA A 79 -8.93 -5.38 14.28
CA ALA A 79 -8.01 -6.44 14.73
C ALA A 79 -6.94 -6.73 13.66
N THR A 80 -7.36 -6.77 12.39
CA THR A 80 -6.46 -6.94 11.24
C THR A 80 -5.41 -5.83 11.15
N GLY A 81 -5.85 -4.58 11.23
CA GLY A 81 -4.94 -3.43 11.17
C GLY A 81 -3.98 -3.40 12.37
N ARG A 82 -4.47 -3.70 13.59
CA ARG A 82 -3.60 -3.82 14.77
C ARG A 82 -2.53 -4.89 14.60
N ALA A 83 -2.87 -6.05 14.00
CA ALA A 83 -1.89 -7.11 13.76
C ALA A 83 -0.75 -6.64 12.85
N VAL A 84 -1.07 -5.96 11.74
CA VAL A 84 -0.06 -5.41 10.82
C VAL A 84 0.76 -4.31 11.47
N LEU A 85 0.12 -3.36 12.17
CA LEU A 85 0.80 -2.27 12.89
C LEU A 85 1.70 -2.80 14.02
N ALA A 86 1.33 -3.89 14.69
CA ALA A 86 2.15 -4.52 15.71
C ALA A 86 3.44 -5.12 15.12
N GLU A 87 3.35 -5.78 13.96
CA GLU A 87 4.52 -6.30 13.25
C GLU A 87 5.46 -5.20 12.77
N LEU A 88 4.90 -4.09 12.26
CA LEU A 88 5.68 -2.90 11.91
C LEU A 88 6.42 -2.35 13.13
N ARG A 89 5.70 -2.13 14.24
CA ARG A 89 6.26 -1.63 15.50
C ARG A 89 7.35 -2.53 16.09
N ALA A 90 7.25 -3.83 15.90
CA ALA A 90 8.25 -4.79 16.37
C ALA A 90 9.63 -4.64 15.70
N ARG A 91 9.75 -3.76 14.70
CA ARG A 91 10.99 -3.52 13.95
C ARG A 91 11.40 -2.03 13.99
N PRO A 92 11.73 -1.50 15.17
CA PRO A 92 11.94 -0.06 15.37
C PRO A 92 13.16 0.50 14.64
N SER A 93 14.11 -0.35 14.23
CA SER A 93 15.28 0.05 13.43
C SER A 93 14.94 0.36 11.96
N TYR A 94 13.74 0.01 11.51
CA TYR A 94 13.26 0.29 10.17
C TYR A 94 12.20 1.38 10.20
N SER A 95 12.13 2.17 9.14
CA SER A 95 11.11 3.21 8.97
C SER A 95 10.18 2.89 7.80
N VAL A 96 8.90 3.17 7.96
CA VAL A 96 7.92 3.14 6.89
C VAL A 96 7.42 4.57 6.68
N CYS A 97 7.74 5.17 5.53
CA CYS A 97 7.45 6.55 5.21
C CYS A 97 6.28 6.62 4.23
N ILE A 98 5.14 7.18 4.65
CA ILE A 98 3.93 7.29 3.82
C ILE A 98 3.91 8.67 3.16
N PHE A 99 4.02 8.69 1.84
CA PHE A 99 4.06 9.89 1.00
C PHE A 99 2.80 10.05 0.16
N PRO A 100 2.46 11.28 -0.25
CA PRO A 100 1.43 11.50 -1.26
C PRO A 100 1.81 10.83 -2.59
N TRP A 101 0.84 10.16 -3.21
CA TRP A 101 0.99 9.49 -4.50
C TRP A 101 1.57 10.39 -5.61
N ASP A 102 1.18 11.66 -5.61
CA ASP A 102 1.60 12.60 -6.65
C ASP A 102 3.12 12.86 -6.66
N PHE A 103 3.81 12.45 -5.61
CA PHE A 103 5.27 12.53 -5.46
C PHE A 103 5.98 11.21 -5.72
N LEU A 104 5.25 10.19 -6.20
CA LEU A 104 5.87 9.00 -6.74
C LEU A 104 6.87 9.44 -7.84
N PRO A 105 8.15 9.05 -7.73
CA PRO A 105 9.12 9.33 -8.77
C PRO A 105 8.57 8.90 -10.11
N SER A 106 8.55 9.81 -11.10
CA SER A 106 8.15 9.45 -12.44
C SER A 106 9.22 8.51 -12.98
N ILE A 107 8.91 7.23 -12.99
CA ILE A 107 9.67 6.27 -13.77
C ILE A 107 9.48 6.69 -15.21
N ASP A 108 10.59 6.88 -15.92
CA ASP A 108 10.55 7.32 -17.29
C ASP A 108 9.70 6.34 -18.10
N ARG A 109 8.54 6.81 -18.52
CA ARG A 109 7.53 5.98 -19.23
C ARG A 109 8.03 5.48 -20.57
N ASP A 110 9.13 6.03 -21.03
CA ASP A 110 9.70 5.76 -22.35
C ASP A 110 10.88 4.75 -22.30
N ASP A 111 11.33 4.32 -21.11
CA ASP A 111 12.34 3.28 -20.98
C ASP A 111 11.69 1.88 -20.85
N PRO A 112 11.78 1.04 -21.90
CA PRO A 112 11.26 -0.34 -21.85
C PRO A 112 11.98 -1.23 -20.82
N GLY A 113 13.13 -0.82 -20.28
CA GLY A 113 13.86 -1.52 -19.20
C GLY A 113 13.32 -1.24 -17.81
N ASP A 114 12.60 -0.14 -17.61
CA ASP A 114 11.97 0.27 -16.34
C ASP A 114 10.55 -0.30 -16.16
N LEU A 115 10.20 -1.30 -16.95
CA LEU A 115 8.91 -2.00 -16.95
C LEU A 115 8.52 -2.61 -15.58
N GLY A 116 9.46 -2.70 -14.64
CA GLY A 116 9.23 -3.34 -13.34
C GLY A 116 8.11 -2.68 -12.52
N VAL A 117 8.08 -1.35 -12.43
CA VAL A 117 7.10 -0.64 -11.60
C VAL A 117 5.86 -0.23 -12.41
N THR A 118 6.03 0.15 -13.67
CA THR A 118 4.88 0.55 -14.51
C THR A 118 4.05 -0.63 -14.98
N GLU A 119 4.61 -1.82 -15.15
CA GLU A 119 3.86 -3.02 -15.50
C GLU A 119 3.23 -3.71 -14.30
N THR A 120 3.82 -3.67 -13.13
CA THR A 120 3.15 -4.07 -11.88
C THR A 120 2.00 -3.12 -11.53
N LEU A 121 2.06 -1.87 -11.96
CA LEU A 121 0.98 -0.90 -11.84
C LEU A 121 -0.11 -1.04 -12.91
N ARG A 122 0.11 -1.82 -13.96
CA ARG A 122 -0.91 -2.14 -14.96
C ARG A 122 -1.30 -3.59 -14.81
N ILE A 123 -2.54 -3.83 -14.38
CA ILE A 123 -3.13 -5.17 -14.51
C ILE A 123 -3.01 -5.57 -15.99
N PRO A 124 -2.29 -6.65 -16.30
CA PRO A 124 -2.16 -7.09 -17.69
C PRO A 124 -3.55 -7.36 -18.24
N GLN A 125 -3.97 -6.57 -19.22
CA GLN A 125 -5.18 -6.91 -19.96
C GLN A 125 -5.00 -8.29 -20.56
N THR A 126 -5.94 -9.18 -20.32
CA THR A 126 -5.98 -10.44 -21.05
C THR A 126 -6.06 -10.15 -22.55
N ARG A 127 -5.51 -11.03 -23.39
CA ARG A 127 -5.62 -10.91 -24.87
C ARG A 127 -7.07 -10.69 -25.32
N ARG A 128 -8.04 -11.27 -24.60
CA ARG A 128 -9.48 -11.15 -24.85
C ARG A 128 -10.03 -9.77 -24.52
N GLU A 129 -9.56 -9.14 -23.44
CA GLU A 129 -9.98 -7.81 -23.03
C GLU A 129 -9.43 -6.73 -23.96
N ARG A 130 -8.17 -6.87 -24.41
CA ARG A 130 -7.60 -6.00 -25.46
C ARG A 130 -8.38 -6.09 -26.77
N ALA A 131 -8.72 -7.31 -27.21
CA ALA A 131 -9.47 -7.53 -28.44
C ALA A 131 -10.90 -6.95 -28.39
N ARG A 132 -11.46 -6.76 -27.20
CA ARG A 132 -12.81 -6.18 -26.98
C ARG A 132 -12.78 -4.68 -26.68
N GLY A 133 -11.63 -4.03 -26.70
CA GLY A 133 -11.50 -2.60 -26.34
C GLY A 133 -11.88 -2.30 -24.88
N ILE A 134 -11.92 -3.31 -24.02
CA ILE A 134 -12.25 -3.16 -22.60
C ILE A 134 -11.06 -2.46 -21.92
N LYS A 135 -11.29 -1.27 -21.39
CA LYS A 135 -10.28 -0.59 -20.58
C LYS A 135 -9.94 -1.44 -19.35
N PRO A 136 -8.65 -1.52 -18.93
CA PRO A 136 -8.24 -2.29 -17.77
C PRO A 136 -9.02 -1.85 -16.54
N ARG A 137 -9.80 -2.75 -15.95
CA ARG A 137 -10.61 -2.43 -14.75
C ARG A 137 -9.74 -2.15 -13.52
N GLY A 138 -8.51 -2.63 -13.51
CA GLY A 138 -7.60 -2.54 -12.38
C GLY A 138 -6.72 -1.30 -12.33
N THR A 139 -6.69 -0.47 -13.37
CA THR A 139 -5.87 0.76 -13.37
C THR A 139 -6.18 1.69 -12.20
N LYS A 140 -7.40 1.69 -11.68
CA LYS A 140 -7.74 2.50 -10.51
C LYS A 140 -7.14 2.00 -9.19
N TYR A 141 -6.98 0.70 -9.01
CA TYR A 141 -6.41 0.11 -7.79
C TYR A 141 -4.90 0.34 -7.72
N LEU A 142 -4.21 0.12 -8.82
CA LEU A 142 -2.76 0.25 -8.93
C LEU A 142 -2.27 1.72 -8.92
N GLU A 143 -3.16 2.67 -9.20
CA GLU A 143 -2.86 4.10 -9.14
C GLU A 143 -3.04 4.71 -7.75
N ARG A 144 -3.33 3.92 -6.70
CA ARG A 144 -3.71 4.42 -5.37
C ARG A 144 -2.65 4.22 -4.31
N GLY A 145 -1.78 3.25 -4.48
CA GLY A 145 -0.70 2.94 -3.56
C GLY A 145 0.39 2.11 -4.23
N VAL A 146 1.59 2.22 -3.73
CA VAL A 146 2.74 1.38 -4.06
C VAL A 146 3.79 1.46 -2.94
N SER A 147 4.47 0.36 -2.69
CA SER A 147 5.50 0.28 -1.67
C SER A 147 6.79 -0.29 -2.26
N TYR A 148 7.92 0.34 -1.95
CA TYR A 148 9.23 -0.18 -2.32
C TYR A 148 10.32 0.22 -1.32
N ALA A 149 11.43 -0.51 -1.36
CA ALA A 149 12.59 -0.17 -0.53
C ALA A 149 13.06 1.25 -0.82
N SER A 150 13.24 2.06 0.22
CA SER A 150 13.69 3.42 0.05
C SER A 150 15.09 3.44 -0.54
N GLN A 151 15.27 4.18 -1.62
CA GLN A 151 16.59 4.42 -2.20
C GLN A 151 17.37 5.46 -1.39
N TYR A 152 16.71 6.18 -0.50
CA TYR A 152 17.26 7.33 0.21
C TYR A 152 17.76 7.01 1.61
N LYS A 153 17.15 6.02 2.27
CA LYS A 153 17.49 5.65 3.64
C LYS A 153 17.58 4.14 3.77
N PRO A 154 18.79 3.60 4.02
CA PRO A 154 18.92 2.19 4.36
C PRO A 154 17.99 1.81 5.51
N GLY A 155 17.25 0.72 5.36
CA GLY A 155 16.28 0.27 6.36
C GLY A 155 14.97 1.06 6.37
N ALA A 156 14.65 1.79 5.32
CA ALA A 156 13.34 2.42 5.14
C ALA A 156 12.58 1.80 3.96
N VAL A 157 11.25 1.91 4.03
CA VAL A 157 10.33 1.61 2.93
C VAL A 157 9.47 2.83 2.69
N ASP A 158 9.37 3.25 1.44
CA ASP A 158 8.53 4.35 1.02
C ASP A 158 7.21 3.78 0.51
N VAL A 159 6.11 4.30 1.04
CA VAL A 159 4.74 3.98 0.68
C VAL A 159 4.14 5.22 0.03
N PHE A 160 3.82 5.17 -1.25
CA PHE A 160 3.11 6.24 -1.94
C PHE A 160 1.63 5.92 -1.97
N TYR A 161 0.84 6.79 -1.38
CA TYR A 161 -0.57 6.53 -1.12
C TYR A 161 -1.43 7.76 -1.45
N SER A 162 -2.58 7.51 -2.09
CA SER A 162 -3.53 8.55 -2.46
C SER A 162 -4.91 8.27 -1.88
N ASP A 163 -5.25 8.97 -0.80
CA ASP A 163 -6.56 8.94 -0.17
C ASP A 163 -7.68 9.47 -1.10
N TYR A 164 -7.41 10.57 -1.82
CA TYR A 164 -8.41 11.22 -2.66
C TYR A 164 -8.77 10.46 -3.95
N ARG A 165 -7.96 9.48 -4.35
CA ARG A 165 -8.23 8.60 -5.49
C ARG A 165 -9.04 7.37 -5.12
N CYS A 166 -9.25 7.15 -3.82
CA CYS A 166 -10.01 6.03 -3.29
C CYS A 166 -11.43 6.47 -2.92
N LYS A 167 -12.39 5.55 -3.03
CA LYS A 167 -13.65 5.74 -2.31
C LYS A 167 -13.38 5.69 -0.81
N GLU A 168 -14.15 6.43 -0.02
CA GLU A 168 -13.97 6.48 1.44
C GLU A 168 -13.96 5.08 2.09
N SER A 169 -14.80 4.16 1.60
CA SER A 169 -14.88 2.78 2.09
C SER A 169 -13.67 1.91 1.72
N GLU A 170 -12.91 2.28 0.70
CA GLU A 170 -11.77 1.50 0.18
C GLU A 170 -10.44 2.04 0.68
N ALA A 171 -10.38 3.32 1.04
CA ALA A 171 -9.13 4.02 1.33
C ALA A 171 -8.31 3.38 2.45
N ASP A 172 -8.97 2.88 3.49
CA ASP A 172 -8.28 2.18 4.59
C ASP A 172 -7.67 0.85 4.11
N GLY A 173 -8.42 0.11 3.27
CA GLY A 173 -7.96 -1.16 2.69
C GLY A 173 -6.74 -0.99 1.82
N VAL A 174 -6.74 0.01 0.94
CA VAL A 174 -5.59 0.34 0.08
C VAL A 174 -4.36 0.70 0.91
N LEU A 175 -4.51 1.52 1.96
CA LEU A 175 -3.39 1.82 2.84
C LEU A 175 -2.88 0.57 3.56
N LEU A 176 -3.79 -0.28 4.05
CA LEU A 176 -3.42 -1.54 4.70
C LEU A 176 -2.65 -2.45 3.75
N HIS A 177 -3.11 -2.58 2.49
CA HIS A 177 -2.45 -3.35 1.43
C HIS A 177 -0.98 -2.94 1.29
N GLU A 178 -0.73 -1.64 1.15
CA GLU A 178 0.62 -1.11 1.01
C GLU A 178 1.47 -1.29 2.29
N LEU A 179 0.85 -1.15 3.46
CA LEU A 179 1.53 -1.42 4.73
C LEU A 179 1.90 -2.90 4.89
N VAL A 180 1.15 -3.83 4.31
CA VAL A 180 1.52 -5.26 4.27
C VAL A 180 2.78 -5.47 3.44
N HIS A 181 2.89 -4.85 2.25
CA HIS A 181 4.13 -4.90 1.47
C HIS A 181 5.30 -4.34 2.27
N ALA A 182 5.14 -3.15 2.84
CA ALA A 182 6.17 -2.51 3.67
C ALA A 182 6.59 -3.40 4.85
N MET A 183 5.63 -3.98 5.58
CA MET A 183 5.88 -4.91 6.68
C MET A 183 6.69 -6.12 6.24
N ARG A 184 6.35 -6.74 5.10
CA ARG A 184 7.05 -7.89 4.57
C ARG A 184 8.46 -7.55 4.11
N MET A 185 8.66 -6.36 3.51
CA MET A 185 9.99 -5.85 3.13
C MET A 185 10.89 -5.67 4.36
N ILE A 186 10.45 -4.95 5.39
CA ILE A 186 11.27 -4.73 6.59
C ILE A 186 11.46 -5.99 7.43
N SER A 187 10.59 -6.99 7.25
CA SER A 187 10.73 -8.31 7.88
C SER A 187 11.71 -9.23 7.13
N GLY A 188 12.21 -8.82 5.96
CA GLY A 188 13.12 -9.63 5.14
C GLY A 188 12.49 -10.89 4.56
N VAL A 189 11.14 -10.96 4.53
CA VAL A 189 10.40 -12.10 3.99
C VAL A 189 9.75 -11.81 2.63
N PHE A 190 9.90 -10.60 2.15
CA PHE A 190 9.42 -10.21 0.83
C PHE A 190 10.16 -11.00 -0.26
N ARG A 191 9.42 -11.69 -1.12
CA ARG A 191 9.96 -12.50 -2.21
C ARG A 191 9.04 -12.44 -3.40
N TYR A 192 9.52 -11.87 -4.46
CA TYR A 192 8.77 -11.83 -5.71
C TYR A 192 8.80 -13.21 -6.38
N SER A 193 7.64 -13.80 -6.59
CA SER A 193 7.47 -14.97 -7.46
C SER A 193 6.12 -14.90 -8.16
N LEU A 194 6.08 -15.30 -9.42
CA LEU A 194 4.85 -15.29 -10.21
C LEU A 194 3.79 -16.20 -9.59
N MET A 195 2.57 -15.72 -9.56
CA MET A 195 1.39 -16.44 -9.11
C MET A 195 0.30 -16.40 -10.17
N GLY A 196 -0.47 -17.50 -10.29
CA GLY A 196 -1.67 -17.55 -11.12
C GLY A 196 -2.91 -17.02 -10.40
N GLY A 197 -4.07 -17.12 -11.05
CA GLY A 197 -5.35 -16.78 -10.41
C GLY A 197 -5.65 -15.28 -10.36
N GLY A 198 -5.11 -14.49 -11.29
CA GLY A 198 -5.34 -13.05 -11.38
C GLY A 198 -4.33 -12.21 -10.59
N TYR A 199 -3.55 -12.81 -9.69
CA TYR A 199 -2.46 -12.14 -8.97
C TYR A 199 -1.21 -12.10 -9.85
N GLY A 200 -0.56 -10.95 -9.94
CA GLY A 200 0.71 -10.80 -10.67
C GLY A 200 1.85 -11.57 -10.00
N ASN A 201 1.85 -11.58 -8.66
CA ASN A 201 2.85 -12.26 -7.85
C ASN A 201 2.31 -12.65 -6.47
N ASN A 202 3.11 -13.40 -5.70
CA ASN A 202 2.75 -13.86 -4.37
C ASN A 202 2.65 -12.74 -3.32
N GLU A 203 3.36 -11.63 -3.49
CA GLU A 203 3.28 -10.51 -2.55
C GLU A 203 1.92 -9.78 -2.67
N GLU A 204 1.41 -9.63 -3.89
CA GLU A 204 0.05 -9.13 -4.12
C GLU A 204 -1.01 -10.05 -3.51
N PHE A 205 -0.80 -11.38 -3.58
CA PHE A 205 -1.68 -12.32 -2.92
C PHE A 205 -1.72 -12.12 -1.40
N TYR A 206 -0.56 -11.96 -0.75
CA TYR A 206 -0.52 -11.73 0.70
C TYR A 206 -1.18 -10.42 1.08
N ALA A 207 -0.89 -9.34 0.38
CA ALA A 207 -1.42 -8.03 0.67
C ALA A 207 -2.94 -7.99 0.47
N ASN A 208 -3.42 -8.48 -0.66
CA ASN A 208 -4.86 -8.53 -0.95
C ASN A 208 -5.61 -9.47 0.00
N MET A 209 -5.05 -10.63 0.35
CA MET A 209 -5.67 -11.55 1.31
C MET A 209 -5.87 -10.90 2.68
N ILE A 210 -4.88 -10.18 3.20
CA ILE A 210 -4.97 -9.48 4.48
C ILE A 210 -5.95 -8.30 4.37
N GLU A 211 -5.97 -7.59 3.25
CA GLU A 211 -6.97 -6.56 2.95
C GLU A 211 -8.40 -7.16 2.95
N MET A 212 -8.59 -8.31 2.32
CA MET A 212 -9.90 -9.00 2.31
C MET A 212 -10.36 -9.40 3.71
N ILE A 213 -9.45 -9.85 4.59
CA ILE A 213 -9.78 -10.13 6.00
C ILE A 213 -10.25 -8.85 6.69
N TYR A 214 -9.55 -7.72 6.46
CA TYR A 214 -9.92 -6.41 6.99
C TYR A 214 -11.30 -5.95 6.49
N GLN A 215 -11.56 -6.09 5.20
CA GLN A 215 -12.87 -5.74 4.61
C GLN A 215 -13.99 -6.58 5.24
N SER A 216 -13.78 -7.89 5.37
CA SER A 216 -14.74 -8.81 5.99
C SER A 216 -14.95 -8.53 7.48
N GLU A 217 -13.90 -8.22 8.24
CA GLU A 217 -14.00 -7.79 9.64
C GLU A 217 -14.92 -6.56 9.78
N ARG A 218 -14.89 -5.66 8.81
CA ARG A 218 -15.72 -4.47 8.75
C ARG A 218 -17.08 -4.68 8.08
N ARG A 219 -17.42 -5.90 7.74
CA ARG A 219 -18.66 -6.27 7.03
C ARG A 219 -18.81 -5.57 5.68
N LEU A 220 -17.69 -5.30 5.01
CA LEU A 220 -17.65 -4.80 3.65
C LEU A 220 -17.64 -5.98 2.68
N HIS A 221 -18.01 -5.70 1.43
CA HIS A 221 -17.88 -6.69 0.36
C HIS A 221 -16.40 -7.03 0.12
N VAL A 222 -16.13 -8.31 -0.03
CA VAL A 222 -14.79 -8.83 -0.29
C VAL A 222 -14.61 -9.03 -1.79
N PHE A 223 -13.54 -8.46 -2.33
CA PHE A 223 -13.21 -8.54 -3.75
C PHE A 223 -11.80 -9.10 -3.93
N ASP A 224 -11.61 -9.89 -5.00
CA ASP A 224 -10.27 -10.31 -5.40
C ASP A 224 -9.44 -9.14 -5.95
N TYR A 225 -8.17 -9.42 -6.26
CA TYR A 225 -7.23 -8.43 -6.80
C TYR A 225 -7.69 -7.75 -8.10
N VAL A 226 -8.56 -8.38 -8.87
CA VAL A 226 -9.13 -7.83 -10.12
C VAL A 226 -10.52 -7.21 -9.94
N GLY A 227 -11.02 -7.17 -8.70
CA GLY A 227 -12.28 -6.52 -8.33
C GLY A 227 -13.53 -7.37 -8.54
N HIS A 228 -13.41 -8.69 -8.55
CA HIS A 228 -14.54 -9.60 -8.54
C HIS A 228 -14.89 -10.02 -7.11
N PRO A 229 -16.19 -10.13 -6.75
CA PRO A 229 -16.59 -10.72 -5.49
C PRO A 229 -16.02 -12.14 -5.36
N ILE A 230 -15.42 -12.44 -4.21
CA ILE A 230 -14.79 -13.73 -3.96
C ILE A 230 -15.11 -14.25 -2.56
N ASP A 231 -15.27 -15.56 -2.43
CA ASP A 231 -15.41 -16.22 -1.15
C ASP A 231 -14.11 -16.93 -0.70
N GLN A 232 -14.06 -17.29 0.56
CA GLN A 232 -12.90 -17.95 1.14
C GLN A 232 -12.57 -19.29 0.47
N ALA A 233 -13.57 -20.07 0.09
CA ALA A 233 -13.36 -21.37 -0.54
C ALA A 233 -12.71 -21.21 -1.92
N SER A 234 -13.10 -20.18 -2.65
CA SER A 234 -12.51 -19.83 -3.94
C SER A 234 -11.05 -19.41 -3.80
N VAL A 235 -10.70 -18.58 -2.81
CA VAL A 235 -9.29 -18.24 -2.53
C VAL A 235 -8.48 -19.47 -2.18
N LEU A 236 -8.99 -20.35 -1.33
CA LEU A 236 -8.28 -21.58 -0.93
C LEU A 236 -8.14 -22.63 -2.06
N ARG A 237 -8.86 -22.45 -3.18
CA ARG A 237 -8.71 -23.28 -4.41
C ARG A 237 -7.70 -22.69 -5.39
N LEU A 238 -7.27 -21.44 -5.22
CA LEU A 238 -6.25 -20.86 -6.10
C LEU A 238 -4.94 -21.67 -6.04
N PRO A 239 -4.24 -21.80 -7.15
CA PRO A 239 -2.94 -22.46 -7.17
C PRO A 239 -2.00 -21.87 -6.10
N LYS A 240 -1.31 -22.71 -5.35
CA LYS A 240 -0.36 -22.34 -4.28
C LYS A 240 -0.95 -21.55 -3.09
N ALA A 241 -2.22 -21.15 -3.07
CA ALA A 241 -2.77 -20.33 -1.99
C ALA A 241 -2.53 -20.94 -0.60
N ARG A 242 -2.84 -22.22 -0.42
CA ARG A 242 -2.61 -22.93 0.86
C ARG A 242 -1.13 -23.00 1.24
N GLU A 243 -0.25 -23.21 0.26
CA GLU A 243 1.20 -23.22 0.45
C GLU A 243 1.69 -21.85 0.91
N LEU A 244 1.25 -20.78 0.25
CA LEU A 244 1.61 -19.41 0.60
C LEU A 244 1.10 -19.01 1.99
N ILE A 245 -0.14 -19.37 2.34
CA ILE A 245 -0.67 -19.11 3.70
C ILE A 245 0.14 -19.90 4.74
N THR A 246 0.50 -21.15 4.44
CA THR A 246 1.36 -21.96 5.30
C THR A 246 2.74 -21.34 5.48
N ASP A 247 3.34 -20.82 4.40
CA ASP A 247 4.63 -20.11 4.46
C ASP A 247 4.52 -18.83 5.29
N LEU A 248 3.45 -18.05 5.13
CA LEU A 248 3.14 -16.89 5.97
C LEU A 248 3.12 -17.27 7.45
N CYS A 249 2.36 -18.31 7.80
CA CYS A 249 2.23 -18.76 9.19
C CYS A 249 3.55 -19.26 9.79
N ARG A 250 4.42 -19.87 8.99
CA ARG A 250 5.74 -20.33 9.45
C ARG A 250 6.74 -19.17 9.62
N ARG A 251 6.74 -18.21 8.71
CA ARG A 251 7.73 -17.12 8.70
C ARG A 251 7.34 -15.93 9.56
N GLN A 252 6.04 -15.69 9.72
CA GLN A 252 5.47 -14.58 10.46
C GLN A 252 4.41 -15.09 11.44
N MET A 253 4.82 -15.98 12.34
CA MET A 253 3.94 -16.72 13.25
C MET A 253 3.10 -15.76 14.12
N SER A 254 3.69 -14.67 14.62
CA SER A 254 3.00 -13.65 15.42
C SER A 254 1.84 -13.04 14.63
N LEU A 255 2.11 -12.60 13.42
CA LEU A 255 1.09 -12.06 12.50
C LEU A 255 0.02 -13.10 12.20
N CYS A 256 0.42 -14.32 11.85
CA CYS A 256 -0.51 -15.40 11.51
C CYS A 256 -1.46 -15.69 12.67
N ASN A 257 -0.94 -15.82 13.89
CA ASN A 257 -1.75 -16.07 15.09
C ASN A 257 -2.71 -14.90 15.37
N ALA A 258 -2.27 -13.66 15.23
CA ALA A 258 -3.13 -12.51 15.42
C ALA A 258 -4.24 -12.45 14.35
N LEU A 259 -3.91 -12.70 13.08
CA LEU A 259 -4.89 -12.70 11.99
C LEU A 259 -5.87 -13.89 12.11
N ALA A 260 -5.42 -15.05 12.55
CA ALA A 260 -6.30 -16.21 12.75
C ALA A 260 -7.39 -15.95 13.80
N GLN A 261 -7.13 -15.07 14.78
CA GLN A 261 -8.10 -14.69 15.82
C GLN A 261 -9.11 -13.61 15.34
N VAL A 262 -8.91 -13.01 14.17
CA VAL A 262 -9.81 -11.96 13.67
C VAL A 262 -11.20 -12.56 13.40
N LYS A 263 -12.23 -12.00 14.01
CA LYS A 263 -13.62 -12.38 13.79
C LYS A 263 -14.13 -11.80 12.47
N ALA A 264 -13.98 -12.56 11.40
CA ALA A 264 -14.41 -12.22 10.05
C ALA A 264 -14.95 -13.48 9.36
N ASP A 265 -15.96 -13.30 8.50
CA ASP A 265 -16.54 -14.40 7.71
C ASP A 265 -15.56 -14.92 6.65
N PHE A 266 -14.75 -14.01 6.11
CA PHE A 266 -13.63 -14.32 5.24
C PHE A 266 -12.33 -14.26 6.04
N ASN A 267 -11.77 -15.43 6.37
CA ASN A 267 -10.47 -15.55 7.03
C ASN A 267 -9.77 -16.86 6.65
N PRO A 268 -9.15 -16.94 5.46
CA PRO A 268 -8.47 -18.13 5.00
C PRO A 268 -7.26 -18.51 5.87
N ILE A 269 -6.65 -17.54 6.56
CA ILE A 269 -5.54 -17.77 7.49
C ILE A 269 -6.01 -18.63 8.67
N ARG A 270 -7.17 -18.33 9.27
CA ARG A 270 -7.75 -19.12 10.35
C ARG A 270 -7.89 -20.59 9.92
N SER A 271 -8.53 -20.84 8.77
CA SER A 271 -8.76 -22.20 8.27
C SER A 271 -7.49 -23.01 8.01
N VAL A 272 -6.37 -22.35 7.69
CA VAL A 272 -5.08 -23.01 7.49
C VAL A 272 -4.35 -23.17 8.83
N ALA A 273 -4.38 -22.17 9.71
CA ALA A 273 -3.73 -22.19 11.02
C ALA A 273 -4.31 -23.29 11.94
N GLU A 274 -5.63 -23.43 11.98
CA GLU A 274 -6.31 -24.50 12.73
C GLU A 274 -5.77 -25.89 12.35
N LYS A 275 -5.57 -26.12 11.05
CA LYS A 275 -5.03 -27.39 10.55
C LYS A 275 -3.54 -27.58 10.82
N LEU A 276 -2.76 -26.49 10.73
CA LEU A 276 -1.31 -26.53 10.94
C LEU A 276 -0.93 -26.74 12.40
N PHE A 277 -1.61 -26.03 13.29
CA PHE A 277 -1.22 -25.99 14.70
C PHE A 277 -2.10 -26.87 15.59
N ARG A 278 -3.13 -27.54 15.04
CA ARG A 278 -4.12 -28.32 15.78
C ARG A 278 -4.72 -27.55 16.96
N ILE A 279 -4.96 -26.27 16.76
CA ILE A 279 -5.51 -25.36 17.75
C ILE A 279 -6.97 -25.12 17.38
N ASP A 280 -7.88 -25.35 18.33
CA ASP A 280 -9.26 -24.87 18.25
C ASP A 280 -9.23 -23.35 18.53
N LEU A 281 -9.47 -22.53 17.49
CA LEU A 281 -9.45 -21.06 17.55
C LEU A 281 -10.85 -20.47 17.70
#